data_3824e1c3b1e47b8938b6afec328d7dba
#
_entry.id   3824e1c3b1e47b8938b6afec328d7dba
#
_cell.length_a   1.000
_cell.length_b   1.000
_cell.length_c   1.000
_cell.angle_alpha   90.00
_cell.angle_beta   90.00
_cell.angle_gamma   90.00
#
_symmetry.space_group_name_H-M   'P 1'
#
loop_
_entity.id
_entity.type
_entity.pdbx_description
1 polymer ?
#
loop_
_entity_poly.entity_id
_entity_poly.type
_entity_poly.pdbx_seq_one_letter_code
_entity_poly.pdbx_strand_id
1 'polypeptide(L)'
;MVRSLIRSVLGRETTGTTMPKLALPPKDSRDRARAMVMGLQDEICAGLEALDGEGRFEEESWDRPEGGGGRSRVMREGRVFEQGGVNFSEVQGQELPPSILKQRPEAKGHPWFATGTSMVLHPRNPYIPTVHLNYRYFEAGPVWWFGGGADLTPYYPFLDDARHFHRTHKAACDSVHPDLHKVFKPWCDEYFFLKHRGETRGVGGIFYDYQDSSGVLYKGQDPSGPAASVSSELGPRPLGWEQLFSLGQANGRAFLPAYAPIVEKRHPMAYGDRERDFQLYRRGRYVEFNLVWDRGTIFGLQTNGRTESILMSLPPLVRWEYGYKAEPGSREALLTELFTKPQDWLGDPTLDDRCRPHQAIN
;
A
#
# COMPACT_ATOMS: atom_id res chain seq x y z
N MET A 1 -4.02 40.97 -44.62
CA MET A 1 -4.36 39.54 -44.68
C MET A 1 -3.79 38.77 -43.45
N VAL A 2 -3.80 39.37 -42.24
CA VAL A 2 -3.26 38.78 -40.99
C VAL A 2 -4.27 38.80 -39.83
N ARG A 3 -5.52 39.25 -40.06
CA ARG A 3 -6.57 39.36 -39.03
C ARG A 3 -7.63 38.25 -39.08
N SER A 4 -7.49 37.24 -39.95
CA SER A 4 -8.50 36.19 -40.15
C SER A 4 -8.11 34.80 -39.56
N LEU A 5 -6.88 34.63 -39.04
CA LEU A 5 -6.37 33.34 -38.53
C LEU A 5 -6.38 33.18 -37.00
N ILE A 6 -6.81 34.22 -36.27
CA ILE A 6 -6.82 34.14 -34.77
C ILE A 6 -8.20 33.77 -34.19
N ARG A 7 -9.23 33.58 -35.00
CA ARG A 7 -10.58 33.28 -34.56
C ARG A 7 -10.97 31.78 -34.55
N SER A 8 -10.09 30.85 -34.96
CA SER A 8 -10.40 29.43 -35.04
C SER A 8 -9.74 28.57 -33.93
N VAL A 9 -8.99 29.17 -33.01
CA VAL A 9 -8.27 28.42 -31.92
C VAL A 9 -8.87 28.65 -30.52
N LEU A 10 -9.82 29.58 -30.39
CA LEU A 10 -10.42 29.93 -29.08
C LEU A 10 -11.91 29.52 -28.94
N GLY A 11 -12.34 28.49 -29.64
CA GLY A 11 -13.72 28.01 -29.64
C GLY A 11 -13.89 26.55 -29.24
N ARG A 12 -13.14 26.03 -28.28
CA ARG A 12 -13.61 24.87 -27.49
C ARG A 12 -14.12 25.42 -26.16
N GLU A 13 -15.42 25.69 -26.13
CA GLU A 13 -16.16 25.74 -24.87
C GLU A 13 -15.82 24.45 -24.13
N THR A 14 -15.14 24.57 -23.01
CA THR A 14 -15.09 23.53 -22.00
C THR A 14 -16.53 23.36 -21.52
N THR A 15 -17.25 22.41 -22.12
CA THR A 15 -18.49 21.91 -21.54
C THR A 15 -18.12 21.49 -20.12
N GLY A 16 -18.58 22.30 -19.15
CA GLY A 16 -18.44 22.01 -17.74
C GLY A 16 -19.05 20.64 -17.47
N THR A 17 -18.21 19.62 -17.44
CA THR A 17 -18.60 18.29 -16.99
C THR A 17 -18.94 18.45 -15.51
N THR A 18 -20.22 18.64 -15.21
CA THR A 18 -20.72 18.63 -13.83
C THR A 18 -20.31 17.28 -13.25
N MET A 19 -19.39 17.29 -12.30
CA MET A 19 -18.99 16.07 -11.59
C MET A 19 -20.28 15.38 -11.08
N PRO A 20 -20.45 14.09 -11.29
CA PRO A 20 -21.62 13.39 -10.81
C PRO A 20 -21.73 13.61 -9.29
N LYS A 21 -22.90 14.01 -8.83
CA LYS A 21 -23.15 14.21 -7.39
C LYS A 21 -22.89 12.88 -6.70
N LEU A 22 -21.92 12.86 -5.79
CA LEU A 22 -21.59 11.66 -5.04
C LEU A 22 -22.83 11.20 -4.23
N ALA A 23 -23.05 9.90 -4.20
CA ALA A 23 -24.04 9.34 -3.26
C ALA A 23 -23.54 9.55 -1.83
N LEU A 24 -24.43 9.95 -0.93
CA LEU A 24 -24.08 10.13 0.48
C LEU A 24 -23.73 8.77 1.10
N PRO A 25 -22.82 8.75 2.09
CA PRO A 25 -22.51 7.52 2.83
C PRO A 25 -23.68 7.11 3.72
N PRO A 26 -23.78 5.84 4.15
CA PRO A 26 -24.74 5.41 5.18
C PRO A 26 -24.56 6.22 6.46
N LYS A 27 -25.64 6.35 7.25
CA LYS A 27 -25.60 7.11 8.52
C LYS A 27 -24.64 6.49 9.55
N ASP A 28 -24.42 5.19 9.49
CA ASP A 28 -23.55 4.39 10.35
C ASP A 28 -22.16 4.14 9.72
N SER A 29 -21.83 4.86 8.64
CA SER A 29 -20.58 4.71 7.87
C SER A 29 -19.32 4.75 8.75
N ARG A 30 -19.26 5.72 9.68
CA ARG A 30 -18.09 5.91 10.57
C ARG A 30 -17.93 4.75 11.53
N ASP A 31 -19.02 4.33 12.18
CA ASP A 31 -18.98 3.22 13.15
C ASP A 31 -18.62 1.90 12.46
N ARG A 32 -19.16 1.66 11.27
CA ARG A 32 -18.85 0.47 10.48
C ARG A 32 -17.40 0.49 10.00
N ALA A 33 -16.91 1.62 9.50
CA ALA A 33 -15.52 1.76 9.07
C ALA A 33 -14.56 1.57 10.25
N ARG A 34 -14.84 2.17 11.42
CA ARG A 34 -14.08 1.97 12.65
C ARG A 34 -14.04 0.49 13.06
N ALA A 35 -15.20 -0.14 13.11
CA ALA A 35 -15.30 -1.56 13.49
C ALA A 35 -14.52 -2.46 12.54
N MET A 36 -14.57 -2.20 11.23
CA MET A 36 -13.80 -2.92 10.23
C MET A 36 -12.28 -2.84 10.49
N VAL A 37 -11.74 -1.61 10.61
CA VAL A 37 -10.28 -1.44 10.74
C VAL A 37 -9.75 -1.89 12.10
N MET A 38 -10.54 -1.77 13.17
CA MET A 38 -10.20 -2.34 14.48
C MET A 38 -10.22 -3.87 14.47
N GLY A 39 -11.23 -4.47 13.87
CA GLY A 39 -11.33 -5.92 13.72
C GLY A 39 -10.18 -6.48 12.86
N LEU A 40 -9.79 -5.79 11.78
CA LEU A 40 -8.61 -6.17 11.00
C LEU A 40 -7.32 -6.13 11.82
N GLN A 41 -7.13 -5.12 12.67
CA GLN A 41 -5.98 -5.09 13.57
C GLN A 41 -5.96 -6.31 14.50
N ASP A 42 -7.11 -6.64 15.11
CA ASP A 42 -7.21 -7.77 16.01
C ASP A 42 -6.95 -9.12 15.30
N GLU A 43 -7.58 -9.34 14.14
CA GLU A 43 -7.38 -10.55 13.32
C GLU A 43 -5.92 -10.70 12.87
N ILE A 44 -5.31 -9.61 12.39
CA ILE A 44 -3.92 -9.60 11.92
C ILE A 44 -2.95 -9.91 13.08
N CYS A 45 -3.09 -9.23 14.21
CA CYS A 45 -2.20 -9.46 15.36
C CYS A 45 -2.29 -10.90 15.86
N ALA A 46 -3.49 -11.44 16.02
CA ALA A 46 -3.68 -12.83 16.44
C ALA A 46 -3.05 -13.83 15.47
N GLY A 47 -3.23 -13.63 14.17
CA GLY A 47 -2.62 -14.49 13.13
C GLY A 47 -1.10 -14.42 13.11
N LEU A 48 -0.52 -13.21 13.29
CA LEU A 48 0.93 -13.03 13.33
C LEU A 48 1.57 -13.58 14.59
N GLU A 49 0.92 -13.47 15.74
CA GLU A 49 1.37 -14.12 16.99
C GLU A 49 1.37 -15.64 16.88
N ALA A 50 0.35 -16.19 16.21
CA ALA A 50 0.29 -17.63 15.93
C ALA A 50 1.42 -18.08 14.98
N LEU A 51 1.76 -17.29 13.94
CA LEU A 51 2.86 -17.57 13.03
C LEU A 51 4.23 -17.43 13.70
N ASP A 52 4.41 -16.45 14.56
CA ASP A 52 5.67 -16.24 15.29
C ASP A 52 5.88 -17.34 16.35
N GLY A 53 4.83 -17.70 17.07
CA GLY A 53 4.81 -18.68 18.14
C GLY A 53 5.26 -18.15 19.50
N GLU A 54 6.27 -17.28 19.53
CA GLU A 54 6.88 -16.73 20.75
C GLU A 54 6.60 -15.23 20.93
N GLY A 55 6.75 -14.45 19.84
CA GLY A 55 6.53 -13.01 19.86
C GLY A 55 5.09 -12.64 20.20
N ARG A 56 4.92 -11.52 20.91
CA ARG A 56 3.61 -10.95 21.26
C ARG A 56 3.60 -9.47 20.96
N PHE A 57 2.43 -8.96 20.60
CA PHE A 57 2.24 -7.53 20.40
C PHE A 57 2.02 -6.83 21.74
N GLU A 58 2.84 -5.83 22.02
CA GLU A 58 2.61 -4.88 23.10
C GLU A 58 1.65 -3.80 22.59
N GLU A 59 0.58 -3.55 23.34
CA GLU A 59 -0.44 -2.57 22.98
C GLU A 59 -0.25 -1.27 23.75
N GLU A 60 -0.36 -0.15 23.03
CA GLU A 60 -0.42 1.18 23.59
C GLU A 60 -1.57 1.96 22.94
N SER A 61 -2.54 2.36 23.73
CA SER A 61 -3.64 3.24 23.34
C SER A 61 -3.30 4.70 23.64
N TRP A 62 -3.75 5.60 22.77
CA TRP A 62 -3.49 7.03 22.90
C TRP A 62 -4.66 7.86 22.40
N ASP A 63 -4.87 9.03 22.99
CA ASP A 63 -5.91 9.99 22.65
C ASP A 63 -5.30 11.26 22.06
N ARG A 64 -6.08 11.97 21.24
CA ARG A 64 -5.73 13.28 20.68
C ARG A 64 -6.58 14.38 21.30
N PRO A 65 -5.97 15.52 21.68
CA PRO A 65 -6.72 16.67 22.20
C PRO A 65 -7.78 17.19 21.22
N GLU A 66 -7.50 17.11 19.91
CA GLU A 66 -8.39 17.59 18.87
C GLU A 66 -9.53 16.60 18.53
N GLY A 67 -9.53 15.45 19.17
CA GLY A 67 -10.48 14.36 18.99
C GLY A 67 -9.93 13.17 18.20
N GLY A 68 -10.40 12.00 18.60
CA GLY A 68 -9.91 10.72 18.14
C GLY A 68 -8.70 10.20 18.94
N GLY A 69 -8.02 9.21 18.41
CA GLY A 69 -6.92 8.52 19.05
C GLY A 69 -6.44 7.35 18.22
N GLY A 70 -5.81 6.40 18.87
CA GLY A 70 -5.38 5.18 18.20
C GLY A 70 -4.94 4.11 19.17
N ARG A 71 -4.62 2.96 18.59
CA ARG A 71 -4.12 1.79 19.28
C ARG A 71 -2.96 1.22 18.47
N SER A 72 -1.74 1.43 18.99
CA SER A 72 -0.53 0.91 18.38
C SER A 72 -0.18 -0.43 19.01
N ARG A 73 0.07 -1.43 18.19
CA ARG A 73 0.56 -2.74 18.63
C ARG A 73 1.89 -3.01 17.97
N VAL A 74 2.91 -3.24 18.79
CA VAL A 74 4.30 -3.43 18.34
C VAL A 74 4.84 -4.76 18.85
N MET A 75 5.30 -5.60 17.94
CA MET A 75 6.07 -6.81 18.22
C MET A 75 7.55 -6.50 18.03
N ARG A 76 8.38 -6.87 19.00
CA ARG A 76 9.85 -6.74 18.94
C ARG A 76 10.49 -8.07 19.30
N GLU A 77 11.62 -8.35 18.66
CA GLU A 77 12.46 -9.52 18.94
C GLU A 77 11.69 -10.87 18.91
N GLY A 78 10.65 -10.96 18.05
CA GLY A 78 9.97 -12.24 17.81
C GLY A 78 10.89 -13.27 17.16
N ARG A 79 10.49 -14.53 17.23
CA ARG A 79 11.23 -15.64 16.61
C ARG A 79 11.25 -15.53 15.09
N VAL A 80 10.14 -15.15 14.49
CA VAL A 80 9.97 -14.95 13.04
C VAL A 80 10.09 -13.48 12.68
N PHE A 81 9.38 -12.61 13.41
CA PHE A 81 9.31 -11.18 13.14
C PHE A 81 10.24 -10.41 14.09
N GLU A 82 11.33 -9.90 13.52
CA GLU A 82 12.32 -9.09 14.26
C GLU A 82 11.70 -7.79 14.77
N GLN A 83 10.84 -7.18 13.96
CA GLN A 83 10.00 -6.05 14.35
C GLN A 83 8.74 -6.02 13.49
N GLY A 84 7.64 -5.63 14.09
CA GLY A 84 6.39 -5.37 13.39
C GLY A 84 5.51 -4.40 14.14
N GLY A 85 4.76 -3.60 13.40
CA GLY A 85 3.79 -2.70 13.97
C GLY A 85 2.45 -2.80 13.25
N VAL A 86 1.36 -2.89 14.02
CA VAL A 86 -0.02 -2.84 13.53
C VAL A 86 -0.71 -1.70 14.24
N ASN A 87 -1.01 -0.64 13.50
CA ASN A 87 -1.59 0.58 14.05
C ASN A 87 -3.04 0.74 13.63
N PHE A 88 -3.92 0.96 14.57
CA PHE A 88 -5.24 1.52 14.36
C PHE A 88 -5.20 3.01 14.71
N SER A 89 -5.81 3.85 13.88
CA SER A 89 -6.02 5.27 14.17
C SER A 89 -7.42 5.72 13.77
N GLU A 90 -7.94 6.63 14.57
CA GLU A 90 -9.12 7.41 14.28
C GLU A 90 -8.80 8.87 14.58
N VAL A 91 -9.02 9.72 13.61
CA VAL A 91 -8.74 11.15 13.75
C VAL A 91 -9.92 11.96 13.20
N GLN A 92 -10.18 13.08 13.85
CA GLN A 92 -11.22 13.99 13.43
C GLN A 92 -10.76 15.43 13.67
N GLY A 93 -11.38 16.37 12.98
CA GLY A 93 -11.06 17.79 13.09
C GLY A 93 -12.10 18.67 12.43
N GLN A 94 -12.02 19.96 12.73
CA GLN A 94 -12.94 20.97 12.18
C GLN A 94 -12.42 21.54 10.85
N GLU A 95 -11.12 21.61 10.68
CA GLU A 95 -10.47 22.17 9.48
C GLU A 95 -9.67 21.09 8.75
N LEU A 96 -9.89 21.01 7.45
CA LEU A 96 -9.17 20.07 6.58
C LEU A 96 -7.78 20.59 6.21
N PRO A 97 -6.79 19.68 6.14
CA PRO A 97 -5.47 20.01 5.60
C PRO A 97 -5.57 20.59 4.17
N PRO A 98 -4.75 21.61 3.85
CA PRO A 98 -4.78 22.25 2.51
C PRO A 98 -4.56 21.27 1.35
N SER A 99 -3.80 20.19 1.57
CA SER A 99 -3.56 19.14 0.58
C SER A 99 -4.84 18.40 0.19
N ILE A 100 -5.74 18.15 1.14
CA ILE A 100 -7.06 17.54 0.88
C ILE A 100 -7.97 18.54 0.18
N LEU A 101 -8.04 19.78 0.66
CA LEU A 101 -8.89 20.83 0.07
C LEU A 101 -8.50 21.13 -1.39
N LYS A 102 -7.23 21.00 -1.75
CA LYS A 102 -6.78 21.16 -3.14
C LYS A 102 -7.38 20.11 -4.07
N GLN A 103 -7.58 18.89 -3.57
CA GLN A 103 -8.13 17.77 -4.36
C GLN A 103 -9.66 17.65 -4.22
N ARG A 104 -10.20 18.06 -3.09
CA ARG A 104 -11.64 17.94 -2.74
C ARG A 104 -12.15 19.27 -2.17
N PRO A 105 -12.22 20.32 -3.00
CA PRO A 105 -12.68 21.65 -2.54
C PRO A 105 -14.10 21.66 -2.00
N GLU A 106 -14.94 20.70 -2.40
CA GLU A 106 -16.32 20.52 -1.92
C GLU A 106 -16.40 20.09 -0.44
N ALA A 107 -15.30 19.60 0.14
CA ALA A 107 -15.22 19.27 1.57
C ALA A 107 -14.99 20.51 2.47
N LYS A 108 -14.76 21.69 1.88
CA LYS A 108 -14.47 22.91 2.63
C LYS A 108 -15.62 23.29 3.60
N GLY A 109 -15.24 23.59 4.84
CA GLY A 109 -16.20 24.02 5.87
C GLY A 109 -16.96 22.89 6.55
N HIS A 110 -16.63 21.62 6.25
CA HIS A 110 -17.20 20.47 6.94
C HIS A 110 -16.20 19.88 7.93
N PRO A 111 -16.65 19.48 9.13
CA PRO A 111 -15.83 18.66 10.02
C PRO A 111 -15.54 17.33 9.33
N TRP A 112 -14.35 16.81 9.58
CA TRP A 112 -13.89 15.59 8.94
C TRP A 112 -13.60 14.47 9.93
N PHE A 113 -13.65 13.25 9.42
CA PHE A 113 -13.36 12.02 10.11
C PHE A 113 -12.49 11.13 9.22
N ALA A 114 -11.48 10.50 9.79
CA ALA A 114 -10.69 9.49 9.12
C ALA A 114 -10.38 8.35 10.08
N THR A 115 -10.44 7.12 9.60
CA THR A 115 -10.03 5.95 10.36
C THR A 115 -9.31 4.96 9.46
N GLY A 116 -8.37 4.22 10.04
CA GLY A 116 -7.60 3.25 9.27
C GLY A 116 -6.77 2.32 10.14
N THR A 117 -6.37 1.22 9.52
CA THR A 117 -5.33 0.34 10.05
C THR A 117 -4.16 0.28 9.10
N SER A 118 -2.94 0.29 9.65
CA SER A 118 -1.68 0.22 8.91
C SER A 118 -0.76 -0.79 9.58
N MET A 119 -0.03 -1.55 8.79
CA MET A 119 0.88 -2.57 9.29
C MET A 119 2.13 -2.68 8.43
N VAL A 120 3.27 -2.87 9.11
CA VAL A 120 4.54 -3.28 8.48
C VAL A 120 5.18 -4.36 9.34
N LEU A 121 5.73 -5.39 8.68
CA LEU A 121 6.48 -6.46 9.32
C LEU A 121 7.87 -6.57 8.71
N HIS A 122 8.88 -6.69 9.58
CA HIS A 122 10.27 -6.93 9.23
C HIS A 122 10.72 -8.29 9.77
N PRO A 123 10.70 -9.34 8.92
CA PRO A 123 11.09 -10.69 9.33
C PRO A 123 12.57 -10.80 9.61
N ARG A 124 12.95 -11.70 10.53
CA ARG A 124 14.35 -12.00 10.86
C ARG A 124 15.06 -12.72 9.71
N ASN A 125 14.42 -13.77 9.16
CA ASN A 125 14.97 -14.55 8.05
C ASN A 125 14.95 -13.74 6.75
N PRO A 126 16.08 -13.55 6.05
CA PRO A 126 16.16 -12.80 4.79
C PRO A 126 15.32 -13.35 3.65
N TYR A 127 14.94 -14.61 3.71
CA TYR A 127 14.09 -15.24 2.69
C TYR A 127 12.61 -14.95 2.87
N ILE A 128 12.19 -14.42 4.03
CA ILE A 128 10.83 -13.95 4.26
C ILE A 128 10.78 -12.46 3.86
N PRO A 129 9.86 -12.06 2.97
CA PRO A 129 9.74 -10.66 2.56
C PRO A 129 9.17 -9.78 3.67
N THR A 130 9.57 -8.51 3.71
CA THR A 130 8.80 -7.46 4.38
C THR A 130 7.45 -7.31 3.70
N VAL A 131 6.43 -7.00 4.46
CA VAL A 131 5.07 -6.77 3.96
C VAL A 131 4.47 -5.54 4.62
N HIS A 132 3.70 -4.80 3.85
CA HIS A 132 2.95 -3.64 4.28
C HIS A 132 1.48 -3.78 3.88
N LEU A 133 0.59 -3.24 4.70
CA LEU A 133 -0.78 -2.96 4.32
C LEU A 133 -1.27 -1.65 4.95
N ASN A 134 -2.27 -1.06 4.30
CA ASN A 134 -3.02 0.07 4.85
C ASN A 134 -4.44 0.04 4.29
N TYR A 135 -5.45 0.12 5.15
CA TYR A 135 -6.85 0.29 4.75
C TYR A 135 -7.45 1.42 5.57
N ARG A 136 -8.12 2.36 4.87
CA ARG A 136 -8.62 3.59 5.49
C ARG A 136 -9.93 4.06 4.88
N TYR A 137 -10.70 4.77 5.68
CA TYR A 137 -11.90 5.49 5.31
C TYR A 137 -11.79 6.95 5.71
N PHE A 138 -12.29 7.82 4.86
CA PHE A 138 -12.37 9.27 5.09
C PHE A 138 -13.76 9.80 4.79
N GLU A 139 -14.21 10.79 5.59
CA GLU A 139 -15.51 11.45 5.41
C GLU A 139 -15.45 12.91 5.86
N ALA A 140 -16.03 13.83 5.05
CA ALA A 140 -16.17 15.25 5.38
C ALA A 140 -17.43 15.80 4.71
N GLY A 141 -18.53 15.94 5.45
CA GLY A 141 -19.82 16.36 4.90
C GLY A 141 -20.31 15.42 3.79
N PRO A 142 -20.50 15.92 2.56
CA PRO A 142 -20.96 15.10 1.43
C PRO A 142 -19.84 14.26 0.79
N VAL A 143 -18.61 14.46 1.19
CA VAL A 143 -17.42 13.83 0.60
C VAL A 143 -17.02 12.65 1.45
N TRP A 144 -16.76 11.51 0.79
CA TRP A 144 -16.20 10.32 1.42
C TRP A 144 -15.40 9.52 0.43
N TRP A 145 -14.44 8.73 0.91
CA TRP A 145 -13.70 7.78 0.08
C TRP A 145 -13.04 6.69 0.91
N PHE A 146 -12.74 5.59 0.24
CA PHE A 146 -11.87 4.54 0.73
C PHE A 146 -10.49 4.64 0.06
N GLY A 147 -9.47 4.28 0.81
CA GLY A 147 -8.11 4.06 0.31
C GLY A 147 -7.52 2.82 0.94
N GLY A 148 -6.56 2.22 0.26
CA GLY A 148 -5.92 1.04 0.80
C GLY A 148 -4.88 0.44 -0.12
N GLY A 149 -4.27 -0.63 0.36
CA GLY A 149 -3.31 -1.42 -0.39
C GLY A 149 -2.57 -2.40 0.49
N ALA A 150 -1.90 -3.31 -0.19
CA ALA A 150 -0.95 -4.24 0.40
C ALA A 150 0.16 -4.49 -0.62
N ASP A 151 1.42 -4.50 -0.17
CA ASP A 151 2.57 -4.75 -1.03
C ASP A 151 3.64 -5.60 -0.34
N LEU A 152 4.36 -6.38 -1.15
CA LEU A 152 5.37 -7.32 -0.73
C LEU A 152 6.76 -6.85 -1.14
N THR A 153 7.70 -6.82 -0.20
CA THR A 153 9.09 -6.37 -0.41
C THR A 153 10.06 -7.51 -0.11
N PRO A 154 10.39 -8.37 -1.08
CA PRO A 154 11.36 -9.43 -0.90
C PRO A 154 12.79 -8.89 -0.88
N TYR A 155 13.67 -9.63 -0.20
CA TYR A 155 15.12 -9.45 -0.24
C TYR A 155 15.77 -10.49 -1.13
N TYR A 156 15.13 -11.65 -1.27
CA TYR A 156 15.52 -12.71 -2.19
C TYR A 156 14.37 -13.08 -3.11
N PRO A 157 14.64 -13.31 -4.41
CA PRO A 157 13.61 -13.51 -5.42
C PRO A 157 13.03 -14.93 -5.35
N PHE A 158 11.72 -15.02 -5.13
CA PHE A 158 10.94 -16.24 -5.25
C PHE A 158 9.68 -15.94 -6.06
N LEU A 159 9.66 -16.43 -7.30
CA LEU A 159 8.57 -16.16 -8.24
C LEU A 159 7.22 -16.67 -7.71
N ASP A 160 7.23 -17.85 -7.06
CA ASP A 160 6.02 -18.45 -6.48
C ASP A 160 5.40 -17.56 -5.41
N ASP A 161 6.23 -16.91 -4.57
CA ASP A 161 5.77 -16.02 -3.51
C ASP A 161 5.12 -14.75 -4.10
N ALA A 162 5.77 -14.14 -5.10
CA ALA A 162 5.21 -12.99 -5.80
C ALA A 162 3.87 -13.36 -6.46
N ARG A 163 3.80 -14.48 -7.18
CA ARG A 163 2.58 -14.97 -7.82
C ARG A 163 1.48 -15.29 -6.81
N HIS A 164 1.80 -15.94 -5.70
CA HIS A 164 0.83 -16.26 -4.66
C HIS A 164 0.23 -15.00 -4.07
N PHE A 165 1.06 -14.03 -3.68
CA PHE A 165 0.62 -12.77 -3.10
C PHE A 165 -0.31 -12.01 -4.06
N HIS A 166 0.11 -11.84 -5.32
CA HIS A 166 -0.69 -11.16 -6.33
C HIS A 166 -2.00 -11.88 -6.66
N ARG A 167 -1.99 -13.22 -6.74
CA ARG A 167 -3.20 -14.02 -7.01
C ARG A 167 -4.22 -13.86 -5.90
N THR A 168 -3.78 -13.85 -4.65
CA THR A 168 -4.66 -13.73 -3.47
C THR A 168 -5.33 -12.35 -3.44
N HIS A 169 -4.57 -11.26 -3.63
CA HIS A 169 -5.14 -9.91 -3.69
C HIS A 169 -5.97 -9.65 -4.95
N LYS A 170 -5.60 -10.26 -6.08
CA LYS A 170 -6.44 -10.24 -7.28
C LYS A 170 -7.79 -10.87 -7.03
N ALA A 171 -7.84 -12.05 -6.41
CA ALA A 171 -9.09 -12.72 -6.08
C ALA A 171 -9.97 -11.88 -5.13
N ALA A 172 -9.37 -11.20 -4.15
CA ALA A 172 -10.08 -10.27 -3.28
C ALA A 172 -10.67 -9.07 -4.03
N CYS A 173 -9.92 -8.48 -4.97
CA CYS A 173 -10.44 -7.41 -5.83
C CYS A 173 -11.56 -7.91 -6.75
N ASP A 174 -11.37 -9.06 -7.39
CA ASP A 174 -12.31 -9.66 -8.34
C ASP A 174 -13.65 -10.03 -7.67
N SER A 175 -13.64 -10.33 -6.37
CA SER A 175 -14.86 -10.60 -5.59
C SER A 175 -15.80 -9.39 -5.52
N VAL A 176 -15.29 -8.18 -5.76
CA VAL A 176 -16.07 -6.93 -5.82
C VAL A 176 -16.26 -6.47 -7.25
N HIS A 177 -15.19 -6.38 -8.04
CA HIS A 177 -15.27 -6.06 -9.46
C HIS A 177 -13.98 -6.49 -10.20
N PRO A 178 -14.08 -7.17 -11.36
CA PRO A 178 -12.93 -7.74 -12.08
C PRO A 178 -11.96 -6.72 -12.67
N ASP A 179 -12.34 -5.46 -12.75
CA ASP A 179 -11.48 -4.40 -13.29
C ASP A 179 -10.60 -3.74 -12.23
N LEU A 180 -10.88 -3.93 -10.93
CA LEU A 180 -10.16 -3.23 -9.87
C LEU A 180 -8.67 -3.57 -9.84
N HIS A 181 -8.33 -4.85 -9.88
CA HIS A 181 -6.93 -5.28 -9.87
C HIS A 181 -6.15 -4.76 -11.10
N LYS A 182 -6.81 -4.65 -12.27
CA LYS A 182 -6.19 -4.15 -13.51
C LYS A 182 -5.63 -2.72 -13.35
N VAL A 183 -6.26 -1.90 -12.51
CA VAL A 183 -5.85 -0.52 -12.22
C VAL A 183 -4.99 -0.44 -10.96
N PHE A 184 -5.36 -1.16 -9.90
CA PHE A 184 -4.73 -1.03 -8.59
C PHE A 184 -3.32 -1.63 -8.53
N LYS A 185 -3.04 -2.66 -9.35
CA LYS A 185 -1.69 -3.23 -9.47
C LYS A 185 -0.70 -2.26 -10.12
N PRO A 186 -0.92 -1.73 -11.32
CA PRO A 186 -0.01 -0.72 -11.88
C PRO A 186 0.05 0.56 -11.04
N TRP A 187 -1.03 0.97 -10.38
CA TRP A 187 -0.99 2.10 -9.45
C TRP A 187 -0.10 1.82 -8.23
N CYS A 188 -0.09 0.59 -7.73
CA CYS A 188 0.83 0.16 -6.68
C CYS A 188 2.29 0.28 -7.13
N ASP A 189 2.61 -0.16 -8.36
CA ASP A 189 3.96 -0.04 -8.92
C ASP A 189 4.40 1.43 -9.04
N GLU A 190 3.50 2.31 -9.50
CA GLU A 190 3.77 3.76 -9.59
C GLU A 190 3.97 4.41 -8.22
N TYR A 191 3.11 4.05 -7.25
CA TYR A 191 3.16 4.63 -5.91
C TYR A 191 4.43 4.27 -5.16
N PHE A 192 4.84 3.00 -5.20
CA PHE A 192 6.01 2.49 -4.48
C PHE A 192 7.32 2.57 -5.28
N PHE A 193 7.40 3.45 -6.27
CA PHE A 193 8.59 3.64 -7.08
C PHE A 193 9.55 4.66 -6.46
N LEU A 194 10.80 4.23 -6.20
CA LEU A 194 11.89 5.09 -5.73
C LEU A 194 12.53 5.80 -6.93
N LYS A 195 12.08 7.00 -7.22
CA LYS A 195 12.51 7.76 -8.42
C LYS A 195 14.02 7.95 -8.49
N HIS A 196 14.66 8.26 -7.37
CA HIS A 196 16.12 8.47 -7.29
C HIS A 196 16.96 7.19 -7.40
N ARG A 197 16.31 6.01 -7.34
CA ARG A 197 16.95 4.70 -7.53
C ARG A 197 16.56 4.04 -8.85
N GLY A 198 15.48 4.47 -9.49
CA GLY A 198 14.93 3.83 -10.67
C GLY A 198 14.42 2.40 -10.42
N GLU A 199 13.92 2.12 -9.20
CA GLU A 199 13.42 0.81 -8.79
C GLU A 199 12.13 0.92 -7.98
N THR A 200 11.31 -0.13 -8.00
CA THR A 200 10.17 -0.26 -7.08
C THR A 200 10.64 -0.73 -5.70
N ARG A 201 9.88 -0.42 -4.65
CA ARG A 201 10.17 -0.86 -3.27
C ARG A 201 10.26 -2.39 -3.16
N GLY A 202 9.41 -3.10 -3.90
CA GLY A 202 9.35 -4.56 -3.96
C GLY A 202 8.59 -5.02 -5.20
N VAL A 203 7.94 -6.17 -5.12
CA VAL A 203 7.15 -6.76 -6.22
C VAL A 203 5.77 -6.14 -6.38
N GLY A 204 5.42 -5.17 -5.53
CA GLY A 204 4.10 -4.53 -5.52
C GLY A 204 3.04 -5.40 -4.86
N GLY A 205 1.83 -5.23 -5.32
CA GLY A 205 0.60 -5.81 -4.82
C GLY A 205 -0.58 -5.02 -5.36
N ILE A 206 -1.32 -4.35 -4.48
CA ILE A 206 -2.41 -3.43 -4.85
C ILE A 206 -2.25 -2.10 -4.10
N PHE A 207 -2.67 -1.02 -4.74
CA PHE A 207 -2.81 0.29 -4.13
C PHE A 207 -3.97 1.06 -4.76
N TYR A 208 -4.79 1.71 -3.94
CA TYR A 208 -5.86 2.59 -4.37
C TYR A 208 -6.09 3.71 -3.36
N ASP A 209 -6.55 4.84 -3.84
CA ASP A 209 -6.88 6.00 -3.02
C ASP A 209 -8.09 6.75 -3.60
N TYR A 210 -8.76 7.58 -2.76
CA TYR A 210 -9.89 8.40 -3.16
C TYR A 210 -11.02 7.64 -3.87
N GLN A 211 -11.21 6.33 -3.56
CA GLN A 211 -12.28 5.56 -4.16
C GLN A 211 -13.63 5.97 -3.58
N ASP A 212 -14.47 6.51 -4.41
CA ASP A 212 -15.82 7.01 -4.10
C ASP A 212 -16.83 6.59 -5.18
N SER A 213 -18.08 7.00 -5.06
CA SER A 213 -19.14 6.63 -5.99
C SER A 213 -19.03 7.26 -7.40
N SER A 214 -18.01 8.07 -7.69
CA SER A 214 -17.77 8.59 -9.04
C SER A 214 -17.37 7.52 -10.05
N GLY A 215 -16.83 6.42 -9.56
CA GLY A 215 -16.38 5.31 -10.38
C GLY A 215 -15.04 5.53 -11.11
N VAL A 216 -14.37 6.65 -10.90
CA VAL A 216 -13.02 6.89 -11.42
C VAL A 216 -12.05 6.04 -10.63
N LEU A 217 -11.46 5.01 -11.25
CA LEU A 217 -10.62 4.03 -10.56
C LEU A 217 -9.21 4.56 -10.26
N TYR A 218 -8.63 5.36 -11.15
CA TYR A 218 -7.33 5.99 -10.91
C TYR A 218 -7.49 7.47 -10.59
N LYS A 219 -6.99 7.88 -9.44
CA LYS A 219 -6.95 9.28 -8.98
C LYS A 219 -5.55 9.67 -8.49
N GLY A 220 -4.54 9.05 -9.11
CA GLY A 220 -3.12 9.36 -8.84
C GLY A 220 -2.67 10.67 -9.48
N GLN A 221 -1.41 11.01 -9.26
CA GLN A 221 -0.83 12.29 -9.71
C GLN A 221 -0.22 12.23 -11.11
N ASP A 222 0.04 11.04 -11.63
CA ASP A 222 0.60 10.86 -12.98
C ASP A 222 -0.49 10.48 -13.99
N PRO A 223 -1.02 11.45 -14.77
CA PRO A 223 -2.05 11.17 -15.76
C PRO A 223 -1.53 10.41 -16.99
N SER A 224 -0.22 10.25 -17.13
CA SER A 224 0.43 9.54 -18.24
C SER A 224 0.91 8.14 -17.85
N GLY A 225 0.76 7.76 -16.58
CA GLY A 225 1.20 6.47 -16.07
C GLY A 225 0.33 5.29 -16.56
N PRO A 226 0.84 4.05 -16.45
CA PRO A 226 0.12 2.84 -16.85
C PRO A 226 -1.24 2.69 -16.19
N ALA A 227 -1.37 3.01 -14.90
CA ALA A 227 -2.64 2.93 -14.18
C ALA A 227 -3.68 3.93 -14.71
N ALA A 228 -3.26 5.13 -15.09
CA ALA A 228 -4.12 6.14 -15.69
C ALA A 228 -4.62 5.69 -17.07
N SER A 229 -3.75 5.11 -17.89
CA SER A 229 -4.10 4.57 -19.22
C SER A 229 -5.17 3.47 -19.10
N VAL A 230 -4.93 2.46 -18.26
CA VAL A 230 -5.87 1.37 -18.04
C VAL A 230 -7.20 1.88 -17.48
N SER A 231 -7.18 2.79 -16.53
CA SER A 231 -8.41 3.39 -15.97
C SER A 231 -9.19 4.17 -17.01
N SER A 232 -8.52 4.88 -17.90
CA SER A 232 -9.14 5.63 -19.00
C SER A 232 -9.80 4.70 -20.03
N GLU A 233 -9.12 3.61 -20.41
CA GLU A 233 -9.64 2.60 -21.35
C GLU A 233 -10.87 1.87 -20.79
N LEU A 234 -10.85 1.52 -19.51
CA LEU A 234 -11.98 0.87 -18.85
C LEU A 234 -13.17 1.82 -18.67
N GLY A 235 -12.91 3.12 -18.52
CA GLY A 235 -13.91 4.11 -18.15
C GLY A 235 -14.41 3.96 -16.70
N PRO A 236 -15.38 4.79 -16.29
CA PRO A 236 -15.91 4.77 -14.93
C PRO A 236 -16.56 3.44 -14.54
N ARG A 237 -16.31 3.02 -13.31
CA ARG A 237 -16.92 1.84 -12.65
C ARG A 237 -17.59 2.32 -11.36
N PRO A 238 -18.84 2.85 -11.42
CA PRO A 238 -19.51 3.36 -10.24
C PRO A 238 -19.70 2.23 -9.21
N LEU A 239 -19.01 2.35 -8.08
CA LEU A 239 -19.16 1.46 -6.95
C LEU A 239 -19.76 2.24 -5.79
N GLY A 240 -20.81 1.73 -5.19
CA GLY A 240 -21.42 2.32 -4.01
C GLY A 240 -20.54 2.14 -2.76
N TRP A 241 -20.94 2.82 -1.68
CA TRP A 241 -20.25 2.74 -0.41
C TRP A 241 -20.09 1.28 0.08
N GLU A 242 -21.14 0.47 -0.04
CA GLU A 242 -21.13 -0.94 0.39
C GLU A 242 -20.11 -1.79 -0.37
N GLN A 243 -19.98 -1.56 -1.68
CA GLN A 243 -19.03 -2.30 -2.50
C GLN A 243 -17.58 -1.90 -2.17
N LEU A 244 -17.32 -0.61 -1.96
CA LEU A 244 -16.00 -0.12 -1.57
C LEU A 244 -15.64 -0.50 -0.12
N PHE A 245 -16.62 -0.54 0.77
CA PHE A 245 -16.46 -1.10 2.11
C PHE A 245 -16.10 -2.60 2.05
N SER A 246 -16.82 -3.37 1.23
CA SER A 246 -16.55 -4.78 0.99
C SER A 246 -15.16 -5.01 0.37
N LEU A 247 -14.69 -4.10 -0.50
CA LEU A 247 -13.34 -4.13 -1.06
C LEU A 247 -12.27 -4.03 0.03
N GLY A 248 -12.43 -3.08 0.96
CA GLY A 248 -11.53 -2.94 2.11
C GLY A 248 -11.51 -4.18 3.00
N GLN A 249 -12.69 -4.75 3.29
CA GLN A 249 -12.80 -5.99 4.07
C GLN A 249 -12.18 -7.19 3.37
N ALA A 250 -12.47 -7.39 2.08
CA ALA A 250 -11.97 -8.53 1.31
C ALA A 250 -10.43 -8.52 1.23
N ASN A 251 -9.86 -7.36 0.91
CA ASN A 251 -8.40 -7.23 0.81
C ASN A 251 -7.72 -7.24 2.18
N GLY A 252 -8.33 -6.69 3.22
CA GLY A 252 -7.81 -6.77 4.58
C GLY A 252 -7.73 -8.23 5.07
N ARG A 253 -8.80 -9.00 4.88
CA ARG A 253 -8.84 -10.44 5.22
C ARG A 253 -7.99 -11.31 4.31
N ALA A 254 -7.69 -10.86 3.10
CA ALA A 254 -6.77 -11.56 2.21
C ALA A 254 -5.31 -11.53 2.70
N PHE A 255 -4.96 -10.66 3.66
CA PHE A 255 -3.58 -10.49 4.13
C PHE A 255 -2.98 -11.80 4.70
N LEU A 256 -3.60 -12.41 5.69
CA LEU A 256 -3.07 -13.65 6.27
C LEU A 256 -2.99 -14.79 5.24
N PRO A 257 -4.03 -15.09 4.44
CA PRO A 257 -3.92 -16.03 3.33
C PRO A 257 -2.83 -15.72 2.30
N ALA A 258 -2.53 -14.45 2.05
CA ALA A 258 -1.49 -14.05 1.13
C ALA A 258 -0.07 -14.18 1.70
N TYR A 259 0.10 -13.96 3.01
CA TYR A 259 1.42 -13.84 3.62
C TYR A 259 1.84 -15.08 4.45
N ALA A 260 0.93 -15.69 5.21
CA ALA A 260 1.25 -16.81 6.08
C ALA A 260 1.90 -18.00 5.35
N PRO A 261 1.42 -18.46 4.18
CA PRO A 261 2.07 -19.57 3.45
C PRO A 261 3.49 -19.24 2.99
N ILE A 262 3.78 -17.96 2.72
CA ILE A 262 5.15 -17.50 2.38
C ILE A 262 6.05 -17.63 3.61
N VAL A 263 5.58 -17.15 4.77
CA VAL A 263 6.31 -17.25 6.04
C VAL A 263 6.62 -18.71 6.38
N GLU A 264 5.61 -19.58 6.38
CA GLU A 264 5.74 -21.01 6.69
C GLU A 264 6.75 -21.69 5.77
N LYS A 265 6.72 -21.37 4.47
CA LYS A 265 7.65 -21.94 3.47
C LYS A 265 9.07 -21.45 3.63
N ARG A 266 9.28 -20.16 4.01
CA ARG A 266 10.59 -19.53 4.04
C ARG A 266 11.27 -19.53 5.41
N HIS A 267 10.48 -19.57 6.49
CA HIS A 267 11.02 -19.57 7.86
C HIS A 267 12.07 -20.66 8.13
N PRO A 268 11.88 -21.95 7.70
CA PRO A 268 12.84 -23.01 7.98
C PRO A 268 14.11 -22.95 7.11
N MET A 269 14.19 -22.06 6.14
CA MET A 269 15.35 -21.96 5.24
C MET A 269 16.57 -21.42 6.00
N ALA A 270 17.69 -22.13 5.91
CA ALA A 270 18.95 -21.68 6.49
C ALA A 270 19.53 -20.48 5.73
N TYR A 271 20.16 -19.56 6.43
CA TYR A 271 20.83 -18.39 5.86
C TYR A 271 22.10 -18.06 6.66
N GLY A 272 23.00 -17.32 6.03
CA GLY A 272 24.26 -16.86 6.63
C GLY A 272 24.39 -15.34 6.64
N ASP A 273 25.61 -14.89 6.92
CA ASP A 273 25.94 -13.45 6.99
C ASP A 273 25.70 -12.74 5.65
N ARG A 274 25.97 -13.40 4.52
CA ARG A 274 25.73 -12.85 3.18
C ARG A 274 24.27 -12.44 2.99
N GLU A 275 23.36 -13.36 3.29
CA GLU A 275 21.93 -13.12 3.13
C GLU A 275 21.45 -12.04 4.12
N ARG A 276 21.94 -12.08 5.33
CA ARG A 276 21.60 -11.08 6.35
C ARG A 276 22.10 -9.70 5.97
N ASP A 277 23.35 -9.56 5.53
CA ASP A 277 23.94 -8.30 5.09
C ASP A 277 23.16 -7.69 3.92
N PHE A 278 22.79 -8.52 2.95
CA PHE A 278 21.98 -8.07 1.82
C PHE A 278 20.58 -7.64 2.26
N GLN A 279 19.94 -8.35 3.19
CA GLN A 279 18.67 -7.93 3.76
C GLN A 279 18.80 -6.55 4.41
N LEU A 280 19.82 -6.32 5.23
CA LEU A 280 20.05 -5.03 5.89
C LEU A 280 20.27 -3.90 4.88
N TYR A 281 21.03 -4.18 3.80
CA TYR A 281 21.21 -3.25 2.70
C TYR A 281 19.88 -2.91 1.99
N ARG A 282 19.06 -3.91 1.68
CA ARG A 282 17.76 -3.70 1.04
C ARG A 282 16.75 -3.01 1.96
N ARG A 283 16.82 -3.24 3.27
CA ARG A 283 16.06 -2.47 4.27
C ARG A 283 16.36 -0.96 4.19
N GLY A 284 17.58 -0.57 3.81
CA GLY A 284 17.93 0.83 3.52
C GLY A 284 17.04 1.42 2.42
N ARG A 285 16.74 0.67 1.34
CA ARG A 285 15.82 1.11 0.28
C ARG A 285 14.40 1.27 0.77
N TYR A 286 13.95 0.37 1.65
CA TYR A 286 12.65 0.47 2.30
C TYR A 286 12.53 1.75 3.13
N VAL A 287 13.54 2.06 3.93
CA VAL A 287 13.59 3.28 4.75
C VAL A 287 13.64 4.54 3.87
N GLU A 288 14.44 4.53 2.79
CA GLU A 288 14.48 5.65 1.84
C GLU A 288 13.09 5.96 1.27
N PHE A 289 12.31 4.93 0.88
CA PHE A 289 10.96 5.15 0.41
C PHE A 289 10.07 5.77 1.49
N ASN A 290 10.04 5.17 2.68
CA ASN A 290 9.14 5.60 3.74
C ASN A 290 9.42 7.03 4.22
N LEU A 291 10.68 7.44 4.32
CA LEU A 291 11.05 8.77 4.80
C LEU A 291 10.99 9.86 3.71
N VAL A 292 11.24 9.51 2.44
CA VAL A 292 11.38 10.50 1.36
C VAL A 292 10.12 10.59 0.48
N TRP A 293 9.44 9.48 0.24
CA TRP A 293 8.39 9.40 -0.77
C TRP A 293 7.01 9.02 -0.22
N ASP A 294 6.93 8.35 0.95
CA ASP A 294 5.64 7.92 1.48
C ASP A 294 4.79 9.10 1.95
N ARG A 295 3.69 9.34 1.22
CA ARG A 295 2.77 10.44 1.52
C ARG A 295 2.13 10.29 2.90
N GLY A 296 1.89 9.04 3.35
CA GLY A 296 1.32 8.77 4.67
C GLY A 296 2.25 9.18 5.80
N THR A 297 3.53 8.81 5.70
CA THR A 297 4.59 9.21 6.65
C THR A 297 4.75 10.73 6.67
N ILE A 298 4.90 11.35 5.50
CA ILE A 298 5.07 12.80 5.40
C ILE A 298 3.86 13.54 5.98
N PHE A 299 2.64 13.14 5.62
CA PHE A 299 1.41 13.73 6.15
C PHE A 299 1.31 13.56 7.66
N GLY A 300 1.57 12.36 8.18
CA GLY A 300 1.53 12.09 9.62
C GLY A 300 2.48 13.00 10.41
N LEU A 301 3.72 13.15 9.95
CA LEU A 301 4.71 14.03 10.60
C LEU A 301 4.34 15.52 10.49
N GLN A 302 3.80 15.97 9.34
CA GLN A 302 3.38 17.36 9.13
C GLN A 302 2.14 17.74 9.93
N THR A 303 1.28 16.79 10.30
CA THR A 303 0.04 17.02 11.06
C THR A 303 0.17 16.72 12.55
N ASN A 304 1.40 16.69 13.08
CA ASN A 304 1.69 16.35 14.47
C ASN A 304 1.10 14.99 14.90
N GLY A 305 1.09 14.02 13.97
CA GLY A 305 0.76 12.64 14.28
C GLY A 305 1.76 12.07 15.28
N ARG A 306 1.36 11.02 16.01
CA ARG A 306 2.24 10.38 16.98
C ARG A 306 3.44 9.75 16.28
N THR A 307 4.63 10.34 16.48
CA THR A 307 5.88 9.97 15.82
C THR A 307 6.21 8.48 15.99
N GLU A 308 6.07 7.95 17.21
CA GLU A 308 6.34 6.54 17.51
C GLU A 308 5.45 5.59 16.69
N SER A 309 4.15 5.92 16.54
CA SER A 309 3.20 5.14 15.76
C SER A 309 3.45 5.25 14.24
N ILE A 310 4.06 6.31 13.77
CA ILE A 310 4.46 6.50 12.38
C ILE A 310 5.74 5.73 12.08
N LEU A 311 6.78 5.93 12.91
CA LEU A 311 8.11 5.37 12.67
C LEU A 311 8.27 3.91 13.09
N MET A 312 7.28 3.30 13.78
CA MET A 312 7.26 1.85 14.04
C MET A 312 7.26 1.00 12.75
N SER A 313 6.96 1.62 11.60
CA SER A 313 7.03 0.99 10.28
C SER A 313 8.44 0.74 9.78
N LEU A 314 9.46 1.33 10.41
CA LEU A 314 10.85 1.17 10.01
C LEU A 314 11.46 -0.11 10.60
N PRO A 315 12.42 -0.74 9.90
CA PRO A 315 13.15 -1.90 10.43
C PRO A 315 14.06 -1.49 11.59
N PRO A 316 14.31 -2.39 12.57
CA PRO A 316 15.17 -2.09 13.73
C PRO A 316 16.64 -1.95 13.34
N LEU A 317 17.08 -2.63 12.29
CA LEU A 317 18.44 -2.59 11.75
C LEU A 317 18.41 -2.38 10.24
N VAL A 318 19.32 -1.55 9.75
CA VAL A 318 19.46 -1.17 8.36
C VAL A 318 20.93 -0.86 8.05
N ARG A 319 21.31 -1.05 6.78
CA ARG A 319 22.68 -0.74 6.32
C ARG A 319 22.61 0.07 5.03
N TRP A 320 23.42 1.13 4.94
CA TRP A 320 23.71 1.85 3.71
C TRP A 320 25.14 1.56 3.29
N GLU A 321 25.31 1.21 2.02
CA GLU A 321 26.60 0.91 1.43
C GLU A 321 26.82 1.78 0.19
N TYR A 322 27.96 2.45 0.15
CA TYR A 322 28.30 3.32 -0.97
C TYR A 322 28.69 2.47 -2.19
N GLY A 323 27.95 2.68 -3.32
CA GLY A 323 28.31 2.04 -4.59
C GLY A 323 28.13 0.52 -4.62
N TYR A 324 27.24 -0.05 -3.77
CA TYR A 324 26.96 -1.50 -3.78
C TYR A 324 26.58 -1.99 -5.18
N LYS A 325 27.18 -3.09 -5.59
CA LYS A 325 26.85 -3.82 -6.82
C LYS A 325 26.71 -5.30 -6.48
N ALA A 326 25.56 -5.87 -6.82
CA ALA A 326 25.39 -7.31 -6.71
C ALA A 326 26.31 -8.04 -7.71
N GLU A 327 26.76 -9.23 -7.32
CA GLU A 327 27.55 -10.09 -8.19
C GLU A 327 26.69 -10.52 -9.39
N PRO A 328 27.17 -10.34 -10.65
CA PRO A 328 26.41 -10.74 -11.83
C PRO A 328 26.00 -12.21 -11.77
N GLY A 329 24.75 -12.51 -12.10
CA GLY A 329 24.19 -13.86 -12.05
C GLY A 329 23.85 -14.36 -10.65
N SER A 330 24.05 -13.56 -9.59
CA SER A 330 23.61 -13.89 -8.23
C SER A 330 22.09 -13.67 -8.05
N ARG A 331 21.55 -14.21 -6.96
CA ARG A 331 20.15 -13.97 -6.58
C ARG A 331 19.89 -12.51 -6.20
N GLU A 332 20.90 -11.86 -5.64
CA GLU A 332 20.89 -10.43 -5.32
C GLU A 332 20.81 -9.58 -6.60
N ALA A 333 21.52 -9.98 -7.66
CA ALA A 333 21.41 -9.34 -8.98
C ALA A 333 20.02 -9.56 -9.58
N LEU A 334 19.48 -10.78 -9.55
CA LEU A 334 18.15 -11.10 -10.04
C LEU A 334 17.06 -10.28 -9.32
N LEU A 335 17.19 -10.07 -8.00
CA LEU A 335 16.27 -9.21 -7.27
C LEU A 335 16.24 -7.80 -7.89
N THR A 336 17.40 -7.17 -8.04
CA THR A 336 17.53 -5.79 -8.49
C THR A 336 17.20 -5.60 -9.97
N GLU A 337 17.46 -6.60 -10.80
CA GLU A 337 17.22 -6.56 -12.24
C GLU A 337 15.77 -6.86 -12.62
N LEU A 338 15.08 -7.71 -11.83
CA LEU A 338 13.75 -8.19 -12.17
C LEU A 338 12.69 -7.85 -11.12
N PHE A 339 12.93 -8.14 -9.84
CA PHE A 339 11.91 -8.06 -8.78
C PHE A 339 11.68 -6.64 -8.25
N THR A 340 12.58 -5.71 -8.55
CA THR A 340 12.41 -4.28 -8.27
C THR A 340 11.99 -3.49 -9.51
N LYS A 341 11.40 -4.17 -10.48
CA LYS A 341 10.82 -3.56 -11.68
C LYS A 341 9.35 -3.97 -11.79
N PRO A 342 8.48 -3.10 -12.33
CA PRO A 342 7.10 -3.50 -12.62
C PRO A 342 7.05 -4.74 -13.52
N GLN A 343 6.30 -5.77 -13.09
CA GLN A 343 6.12 -7.01 -13.83
C GLN A 343 4.64 -7.39 -13.84
N ASP A 344 4.21 -8.10 -14.86
CA ASP A 344 2.94 -8.84 -14.84
C ASP A 344 3.18 -10.24 -14.24
N TRP A 345 3.19 -10.31 -12.89
CA TRP A 345 3.48 -11.54 -12.16
C TRP A 345 2.57 -12.71 -12.51
N LEU A 346 1.34 -12.43 -12.97
CA LEU A 346 0.31 -13.45 -13.22
C LEU A 346 0.18 -13.79 -14.70
N GLY A 347 0.47 -12.88 -15.61
CA GLY A 347 0.23 -13.05 -17.04
C GLY A 347 1.49 -13.23 -17.88
N ASP A 348 2.69 -12.86 -17.39
CA ASP A 348 3.93 -13.01 -18.16
C ASP A 348 4.53 -14.41 -18.03
N PRO A 349 4.43 -15.27 -19.09
CA PRO A 349 4.98 -16.63 -19.07
C PRO A 349 6.52 -16.66 -19.10
N THR A 350 7.18 -15.57 -19.52
CA THR A 350 8.66 -15.52 -19.64
C THR A 350 9.35 -15.44 -18.28
N LEU A 351 8.61 -15.10 -17.22
CA LEU A 351 9.17 -15.01 -15.86
C LEU A 351 9.73 -16.34 -15.35
N ASP A 352 9.15 -17.49 -15.73
CA ASP A 352 9.64 -18.80 -15.34
C ASP A 352 11.05 -19.05 -15.91
N ASP A 353 11.30 -18.71 -17.17
CA ASP A 353 12.61 -18.87 -17.80
C ASP A 353 13.65 -17.89 -17.22
N ARG A 354 13.24 -16.65 -16.97
CA ARG A 354 14.12 -15.61 -16.38
C ARG A 354 14.51 -15.91 -14.93
N CYS A 355 13.69 -16.63 -14.18
CA CYS A 355 13.95 -16.99 -12.78
C CYS A 355 14.60 -18.37 -12.63
N ARG A 356 14.51 -19.27 -13.62
CA ARG A 356 14.96 -20.67 -13.55
C ARG A 356 16.42 -20.86 -13.09
N PRO A 357 17.41 -20.09 -13.59
CA PRO A 357 18.80 -20.26 -13.18
C PRO A 357 19.07 -20.06 -11.68
N HIS A 358 18.15 -19.40 -10.98
CA HIS A 358 18.29 -18.96 -9.60
C HIS A 358 17.34 -19.65 -8.61
N GLN A 359 16.53 -20.62 -9.08
CA GLN A 359 15.55 -21.31 -8.23
C GLN A 359 16.13 -22.46 -7.41
N ALA A 360 17.28 -23.02 -7.82
CA ALA A 360 17.93 -24.07 -7.08
C ALA A 360 18.64 -23.49 -5.84
N ILE A 361 18.02 -23.68 -4.69
CA ILE A 361 18.68 -23.57 -3.39
C ILE A 361 19.03 -25.01 -3.01
N ASN A 362 20.31 -25.36 -3.12
CA ASN A 362 20.85 -26.58 -2.52
C ASN A 362 21.01 -26.41 -1.03
#